data_72ab53a44ae547031b7b66d01f476a18
#
_entry.id   72ab53a44ae547031b7b66d01f476a18
#
_cell.length_a   1.000
_cell.length_b   1.000
_cell.length_c   1.000
_cell.angle_alpha   90.00
_cell.angle_beta   90.00
_cell.angle_gamma   90.00
#
_symmetry.space_group_name_H-M   'P 1'
#
loop_
_entity.id
_entity.type
_entity.pdbx_description
1 polymer ?
#
loop_
_entity_poly.entity_id
_entity_poly.type
_entity_poly.pdbx_seq_one_letter_code
_entity_poly.pdbx_strand_id
1 'polypeptide(L)'
;MTDWTALIRDVPDYPKPGILFKDITPLLADHAAFTQVVDELGDGLTFDKVVGIEARGFILAAPVAYRSGAGFVPVRKKGKLPADTYEASYDLEYGSATIEVHADAFDPGDRVLIVDDVLATGGTARAAVELVRRTGAEVVAASFLMELSFLSGRDRLPGLDVRTLLTV
;
A
#
# COMPACT_ATOMS: atom_id res chain seq x y z
N MET A 1 20.49 14.33 -2.74
CA MET A 1 19.50 13.23 -2.86
C MET A 1 20.14 11.97 -2.29
N THR A 2 19.44 11.31 -1.40
CA THR A 2 19.94 10.11 -0.74
C THR A 2 19.67 8.89 -1.62
N ASP A 3 20.65 8.00 -1.78
CA ASP A 3 20.38 6.68 -2.37
C ASP A 3 19.71 5.79 -1.30
N TRP A 4 18.40 5.94 -1.18
CA TRP A 4 17.63 5.20 -0.17
C TRP A 4 17.54 3.70 -0.48
N THR A 5 17.81 3.29 -1.72
CA THR A 5 17.75 1.86 -2.09
C THR A 5 18.81 1.05 -1.35
N ALA A 6 19.96 1.66 -1.05
CA ALA A 6 21.02 1.04 -0.27
C ALA A 6 20.61 0.78 1.19
N LEU A 7 19.55 1.42 1.67
CA LEU A 7 19.03 1.25 3.03
C LEU A 7 17.97 0.14 3.14
N ILE A 8 17.67 -0.55 2.05
CA ILE A 8 16.82 -1.75 2.08
C ILE A 8 17.73 -2.95 2.31
N ARG A 9 17.52 -3.65 3.43
CA ARG A 9 18.37 -4.76 3.84
C ARG A 9 17.83 -6.09 3.34
N ASP A 10 18.67 -6.85 2.66
CA ASP A 10 18.36 -8.22 2.27
C ASP A 10 18.55 -9.17 3.44
N VAL A 11 17.51 -9.92 3.79
CA VAL A 11 17.53 -10.93 4.85
C VAL A 11 17.20 -12.28 4.22
N PRO A 12 18.22 -13.10 3.91
CA PRO A 12 17.98 -14.41 3.33
C PRO A 12 17.33 -15.36 4.34
N ASP A 13 16.55 -16.30 3.80
CA ASP A 13 15.89 -17.35 4.58
C ASP A 13 14.98 -16.83 5.72
N TYR A 14 14.24 -15.74 5.45
CA TYR A 14 13.28 -15.17 6.37
C TYR A 14 11.94 -14.90 5.69
N PRO A 15 10.80 -15.24 6.30
CA PRO A 15 10.60 -15.91 7.60
C PRO A 15 10.88 -17.40 7.56
N LYS A 16 11.21 -17.95 6.41
CA LYS A 16 11.51 -19.37 6.21
C LYS A 16 12.55 -19.57 5.12
N PRO A 17 13.23 -20.76 5.06
CA PRO A 17 14.21 -21.03 4.02
C PRO A 17 13.71 -20.81 2.61
N GLY A 18 14.55 -20.23 1.74
CA GLY A 18 14.26 -19.96 0.35
C GLY A 18 13.60 -18.62 0.07
N ILE A 19 13.23 -17.85 1.11
CA ILE A 19 12.64 -16.52 0.97
C ILE A 19 13.69 -15.47 1.27
N LEU A 20 13.88 -14.54 0.31
CA LEU A 20 14.67 -13.33 0.52
C LEU A 20 13.73 -12.20 0.94
N PHE A 21 13.82 -11.82 2.21
CA PHE A 21 13.02 -10.75 2.78
C PHE A 21 13.70 -9.40 2.59
N LYS A 22 12.93 -8.40 2.21
CA LYS A 22 13.40 -7.01 2.06
C LYS A 22 13.00 -6.22 3.30
N ASP A 23 13.98 -5.94 4.16
CA ASP A 23 13.77 -5.19 5.39
C ASP A 23 13.95 -3.69 5.13
N ILE A 24 12.87 -2.93 5.30
CA ILE A 24 12.85 -1.48 5.09
C ILE A 24 13.16 -0.68 6.36
N THR A 25 13.40 -1.33 7.49
CA THR A 25 13.59 -0.61 8.75
C THR A 25 14.78 0.34 8.76
N PRO A 26 15.92 0.04 8.12
CA PRO A 26 17.00 1.03 8.03
C PRO A 26 16.61 2.28 7.23
N LEU A 27 15.80 2.12 6.18
CA LEU A 27 15.27 3.26 5.41
C LEU A 27 14.36 4.13 6.27
N LEU A 28 13.47 3.50 7.04
CA LEU A 28 12.54 4.22 7.91
C LEU A 28 13.27 4.98 9.04
N ALA A 29 14.42 4.47 9.48
CA ALA A 29 15.23 5.07 10.52
C ALA A 29 16.04 6.28 10.03
N ASP A 30 16.24 6.42 8.73
CA ASP A 30 16.96 7.55 8.14
C ASP A 30 15.97 8.63 7.69
N HIS A 31 16.00 9.78 8.35
CA HIS A 31 15.03 10.84 8.10
C HIS A 31 15.05 11.35 6.65
N ALA A 32 16.22 11.50 6.05
CA ALA A 32 16.34 12.00 4.68
C ALA A 32 15.78 11.01 3.66
N ALA A 33 16.12 9.73 3.81
CA ALA A 33 15.59 8.65 2.96
C ALA A 33 14.07 8.50 3.13
N PHE A 34 13.58 8.48 4.35
CA PHE A 34 12.15 8.37 4.63
C PHE A 34 11.37 9.55 4.04
N THR A 35 11.85 10.77 4.21
CA THR A 35 11.23 11.96 3.62
C THR A 35 11.18 11.87 2.10
N GLN A 36 12.27 11.47 1.47
CA GLN A 36 12.33 11.34 0.01
C GLN A 36 11.32 10.31 -0.49
N VAL A 37 11.24 9.15 0.12
CA VAL A 37 10.29 8.09 -0.25
C VAL A 37 8.84 8.57 -0.08
N VAL A 38 8.53 9.24 1.03
CA VAL A 38 7.19 9.78 1.26
C VAL A 38 6.80 10.79 0.17
N ASP A 39 7.71 11.68 -0.20
CA ASP A 39 7.46 12.66 -1.25
C ASP A 39 7.26 11.97 -2.61
N GLU A 40 8.09 11.00 -2.95
CA GLU A 40 8.02 10.30 -4.24
C GLU A 40 6.75 9.44 -4.39
N LEU A 41 6.23 8.86 -3.32
CA LEU A 41 5.02 8.03 -3.37
C LEU A 41 3.78 8.80 -3.81
N GLY A 42 3.70 10.09 -3.51
CA GLY A 42 2.56 10.94 -3.89
C GLY A 42 2.85 11.92 -5.03
N ASP A 43 4.06 11.90 -5.57
CA ASP A 43 4.51 12.93 -6.52
C ASP A 43 3.65 12.98 -7.80
N GLY A 44 3.28 14.20 -8.20
CA GLY A 44 2.51 14.43 -9.41
C GLY A 44 1.06 13.95 -9.37
N LEU A 45 0.56 13.51 -8.21
CA LEU A 45 -0.81 13.03 -8.04
C LEU A 45 -1.66 14.03 -7.26
N THR A 46 -2.95 14.05 -7.57
CA THR A 46 -3.95 14.83 -6.83
C THR A 46 -4.97 13.86 -6.23
N PHE A 47 -5.13 13.91 -4.92
CA PHE A 47 -6.00 13.02 -4.18
C PHE A 47 -6.54 13.70 -2.92
N ASP A 48 -7.66 13.22 -2.42
CA ASP A 48 -8.33 13.73 -1.24
C ASP A 48 -8.02 12.88 -0.01
N LYS A 49 -7.80 11.58 -0.22
CA LYS A 49 -7.50 10.62 0.85
C LYS A 49 -6.45 9.61 0.42
N VAL A 50 -5.70 9.11 1.39
CA VAL A 50 -4.70 8.06 1.21
C VAL A 50 -5.12 6.85 2.01
N VAL A 51 -5.22 5.72 1.34
CA VAL A 51 -5.43 4.41 1.97
C VAL A 51 -4.08 3.79 2.30
N GLY A 52 -3.91 3.35 3.53
CA GLY A 52 -2.80 2.51 3.94
C GLY A 52 -3.29 1.10 4.26
N ILE A 53 -2.54 0.09 3.83
CA ILE A 53 -2.87 -1.32 4.06
C ILE A 53 -2.07 -1.85 5.25
N GLU A 54 -2.77 -2.48 6.19
CA GLU A 54 -2.15 -3.07 7.40
C GLU A 54 -1.03 -4.06 7.04
N ALA A 55 0.13 -3.99 7.65
CA ALA A 55 0.47 -3.04 8.69
C ALA A 55 1.55 -2.06 8.22
N ARG A 56 2.51 -2.50 7.40
CA ARG A 56 3.64 -1.67 6.98
C ARG A 56 3.22 -0.54 6.05
N GLY A 57 2.13 -0.74 5.30
CA GLY A 57 1.54 0.32 4.49
C GLY A 57 1.11 1.55 5.30
N PHE A 58 0.74 1.38 6.56
CA PHE A 58 0.39 2.50 7.43
C PHE A 58 1.55 3.46 7.65
N ILE A 59 2.76 2.91 7.80
CA ILE A 59 3.97 3.71 8.07
C ILE A 59 4.27 4.67 6.92
N LEU A 60 3.98 4.26 5.69
CA LEU A 60 4.20 5.07 4.48
C LEU A 60 2.98 5.93 4.14
N ALA A 61 1.78 5.37 4.24
CA ALA A 61 0.55 6.04 3.83
C ALA A 61 0.20 7.25 4.72
N ALA A 62 0.33 7.11 6.03
CA ALA A 62 0.01 8.20 6.95
C ALA A 62 0.91 9.43 6.73
N PRO A 63 2.24 9.29 6.58
CA PRO A 63 3.09 10.43 6.23
C PRO A 63 2.76 11.03 4.86
N VAL A 64 2.42 10.23 3.85
CA VAL A 64 2.02 10.74 2.53
C VAL A 64 0.75 11.60 2.66
N ALA A 65 -0.25 11.14 3.41
CA ALA A 65 -1.47 11.90 3.66
C ALA A 65 -1.17 13.22 4.37
N TYR A 66 -0.42 13.17 5.45
CA TYR A 66 -0.04 14.35 6.21
C TYR A 66 0.71 15.37 5.35
N ARG A 67 1.70 14.91 4.58
CA ARG A 67 2.55 15.75 3.73
C ARG A 67 1.75 16.41 2.58
N SER A 68 0.74 15.72 2.09
CA SER A 68 -0.08 16.16 0.95
C SER A 68 -1.33 16.94 1.36
N GLY A 69 -1.62 17.08 2.65
CA GLY A 69 -2.84 17.72 3.14
C GLY A 69 -4.10 16.89 2.89
N ALA A 70 -3.94 15.56 2.74
CA ALA A 70 -5.03 14.61 2.53
C ALA A 70 -5.42 13.90 3.82
N GLY A 71 -6.60 13.29 3.85
CA GLY A 71 -7.00 12.39 4.93
C GLY A 71 -6.35 11.02 4.80
N PHE A 72 -6.23 10.30 5.92
CA PHE A 72 -5.73 8.93 5.96
C PHE A 72 -6.85 7.95 6.31
N VAL A 73 -6.92 6.84 5.57
CA VAL A 73 -7.92 5.78 5.78
C VAL A 73 -7.21 4.44 5.93
N PRO A 74 -7.36 3.76 7.07
CA PRO A 74 -6.78 2.43 7.23
C PRO A 74 -7.65 1.35 6.58
N VAL A 75 -7.01 0.46 5.83
CA VAL A 75 -7.57 -0.83 5.42
C VAL A 75 -6.93 -1.90 6.28
N ARG A 76 -7.73 -2.69 6.97
CA ARG A 76 -7.27 -3.62 7.98
C ARG A 76 -7.80 -5.03 7.75
N LYS A 77 -7.17 -6.00 8.39
CA LYS A 77 -7.67 -7.37 8.43
C LYS A 77 -9.00 -7.41 9.19
N LYS A 78 -9.89 -8.32 8.76
CA LYS A 78 -11.22 -8.46 9.32
C LYS A 78 -11.23 -8.52 10.84
N GLY A 79 -12.17 -7.78 11.44
CA GLY A 79 -12.39 -7.76 12.88
C GLY A 79 -11.59 -6.71 13.64
N LYS A 80 -10.78 -5.89 12.96
CA LYS A 80 -9.95 -4.88 13.62
C LYS A 80 -10.49 -3.46 13.57
N LEU A 81 -11.52 -3.21 12.78
CA LEU A 81 -12.17 -1.90 12.71
C LEU A 81 -13.44 -1.88 13.57
N PRO A 82 -13.68 -0.81 14.36
CA PRO A 82 -14.74 -0.81 15.39
C PRO A 82 -16.13 -0.44 14.90
N ALA A 83 -16.29 0.14 13.70
CA ALA A 83 -17.57 0.57 13.16
C ALA A 83 -17.99 -0.30 11.97
N ASP A 84 -19.09 0.05 11.30
CA ASP A 84 -19.56 -0.67 10.13
C ASP A 84 -18.55 -0.64 8.99
N THR A 85 -18.36 -1.77 8.33
CA THR A 85 -17.35 -1.98 7.31
C THR A 85 -17.90 -2.56 6.03
N TYR A 86 -17.18 -2.30 4.92
CA TYR A 86 -17.20 -3.14 3.73
C TYR A 86 -16.02 -4.10 3.77
N GLU A 87 -16.22 -5.31 3.26
CA GLU A 87 -15.22 -6.37 3.25
C GLU A 87 -14.89 -6.81 1.82
N ALA A 88 -13.65 -7.23 1.60
CA ALA A 88 -13.21 -7.93 0.39
C ALA A 88 -12.26 -9.04 0.76
N SER A 89 -12.45 -10.19 0.13
CA SER A 89 -11.60 -11.37 0.36
C SER A 89 -10.69 -11.63 -0.84
N TYR A 90 -9.54 -12.21 -0.58
CA TYR A 90 -8.61 -12.65 -1.60
C TYR A 90 -7.93 -13.96 -1.20
N ASP A 91 -7.53 -14.72 -2.21
CA ASP A 91 -6.93 -16.04 -1.99
C ASP A 91 -5.46 -15.92 -1.62
N LEU A 92 -5.05 -16.75 -0.68
CA LEU A 92 -3.66 -17.02 -0.32
C LEU A 92 -3.23 -18.35 -0.93
N GLU A 93 -1.94 -18.67 -0.83
CA GLU A 93 -1.44 -20.00 -1.19
C GLU A 93 -2.18 -21.09 -0.39
N TYR A 94 -2.44 -20.81 0.89
CA TYR A 94 -3.23 -21.68 1.76
C TYR A 94 -4.36 -20.87 2.39
N GLY A 95 -5.60 -21.09 1.93
CA GLY A 95 -6.78 -20.40 2.44
C GLY A 95 -7.04 -19.06 1.78
N SER A 96 -7.72 -18.19 2.52
CA SER A 96 -8.07 -16.84 2.08
C SER A 96 -7.87 -15.84 3.21
N ALA A 97 -7.74 -14.56 2.84
CA ALA A 97 -7.73 -13.45 3.79
C ALA A 97 -8.84 -12.47 3.45
N THR A 98 -9.32 -11.76 4.45
CA THR A 98 -10.35 -10.72 4.30
C THR A 98 -9.84 -9.43 4.90
N ILE A 99 -9.95 -8.36 4.13
CA ILE A 99 -9.65 -6.99 4.58
C ILE A 99 -10.93 -6.17 4.57
N GLU A 100 -10.92 -5.12 5.34
CA GLU A 100 -12.09 -4.24 5.48
C GLU A 100 -11.71 -2.78 5.57
N VAL A 101 -12.66 -1.93 5.22
CA VAL A 101 -12.60 -0.47 5.37
C VAL A 101 -13.90 0.01 6.00
N HIS A 102 -13.86 1.06 6.80
CA HIS A 102 -15.08 1.65 7.34
C HIS A 102 -16.02 2.10 6.22
N ALA A 103 -17.31 1.80 6.38
CA ALA A 103 -18.33 2.13 5.39
C ALA A 103 -18.47 3.65 5.17
N ASP A 104 -18.13 4.45 6.17
CA ASP A 104 -18.19 5.91 6.15
C ASP A 104 -16.84 6.60 5.90
N ALA A 105 -15.82 5.83 5.46
CA ALA A 105 -14.47 6.36 5.32
C ALA A 105 -14.33 7.37 4.16
N PHE A 106 -15.16 7.27 3.14
CA PHE A 106 -15.07 8.09 1.94
C PHE A 106 -16.39 8.78 1.64
N ASP A 107 -16.31 9.99 1.07
CA ASP A 107 -17.42 10.64 0.43
C ASP A 107 -17.49 10.22 -1.05
N PRO A 108 -18.70 10.16 -1.65
CA PRO A 108 -18.83 9.88 -3.08
C PRO A 108 -17.99 10.85 -3.91
N GLY A 109 -17.20 10.31 -4.83
CA GLY A 109 -16.32 11.10 -5.69
C GLY A 109 -14.97 11.47 -5.08
N ASP A 110 -14.67 11.07 -3.85
CA ASP A 110 -13.33 11.22 -3.29
C ASP A 110 -12.29 10.55 -4.19
N ARG A 111 -11.18 11.23 -4.40
CA ARG A 111 -10.02 10.71 -5.13
C ARG A 111 -9.08 10.08 -4.13
N VAL A 112 -8.75 8.83 -4.34
CA VAL A 112 -8.02 8.00 -3.36
C VAL A 112 -6.73 7.48 -3.94
N LEU A 113 -5.63 7.70 -3.22
CA LEU A 113 -4.34 7.06 -3.45
C LEU A 113 -4.22 5.86 -2.50
N ILE A 114 -3.91 4.69 -3.04
CA ILE A 114 -3.60 3.50 -2.24
C ILE A 114 -2.08 3.40 -2.09
N VAL A 115 -1.60 3.21 -0.88
CA VAL A 115 -0.17 3.08 -0.58
C VAL A 115 0.10 1.83 0.24
N ASP A 116 1.09 1.07 -0.19
CA ASP A 116 1.65 -0.07 0.56
C ASP A 116 3.15 -0.15 0.34
N ASP A 117 3.82 -0.98 1.12
CA ASP A 117 5.28 -1.13 1.00
C ASP A 117 5.68 -2.01 -0.19
N VAL A 118 5.01 -3.13 -0.39
CA VAL A 118 5.37 -4.12 -1.43
C VAL A 118 4.17 -4.51 -2.28
N LEU A 119 4.35 -4.45 -3.59
CA LEU A 119 3.48 -5.12 -4.55
C LEU A 119 4.08 -6.50 -4.84
N ALA A 120 3.47 -7.53 -4.27
CA ALA A 120 3.85 -8.93 -4.47
C ALA A 120 2.93 -9.59 -5.52
N THR A 121 1.99 -10.42 -5.09
CA THR A 121 1.04 -11.08 -6.01
C THR A 121 -0.09 -10.18 -6.49
N GLY A 122 -0.31 -9.05 -5.82
CA GLY A 122 -1.37 -8.10 -6.15
C GLY A 122 -2.74 -8.39 -5.56
N GLY A 123 -2.89 -9.50 -4.82
CA GLY A 123 -4.19 -9.88 -4.23
C GLY A 123 -4.72 -8.86 -3.23
N THR A 124 -3.86 -8.43 -2.30
CA THR A 124 -4.24 -7.44 -1.29
C THR A 124 -4.56 -6.09 -1.94
N ALA A 125 -3.73 -5.64 -2.86
CA ALA A 125 -3.96 -4.38 -3.56
C ALA A 125 -5.27 -4.40 -4.36
N ARG A 126 -5.56 -5.49 -5.07
CA ARG A 126 -6.82 -5.67 -5.80
C ARG A 126 -8.01 -5.59 -4.86
N ALA A 127 -7.96 -6.27 -3.72
CA ALA A 127 -9.03 -6.22 -2.74
C ALA A 127 -9.23 -4.81 -2.17
N ALA A 128 -8.16 -4.08 -1.92
CA ALA A 128 -8.24 -2.69 -1.47
C ALA A 128 -8.88 -1.78 -2.53
N VAL A 129 -8.52 -1.93 -3.79
CA VAL A 129 -9.14 -1.19 -4.92
C VAL A 129 -10.64 -1.47 -4.97
N GLU A 130 -11.04 -2.73 -4.85
CA GLU A 130 -12.46 -3.13 -4.83
C GLU A 130 -13.21 -2.45 -3.68
N LEU A 131 -12.65 -2.46 -2.48
CA LEU A 131 -13.26 -1.82 -1.31
C LEU A 131 -13.49 -0.33 -1.53
N VAL A 132 -12.48 0.38 -2.01
CA VAL A 132 -12.59 1.83 -2.28
C VAL A 132 -13.69 2.10 -3.31
N ARG A 133 -13.71 1.36 -4.40
CA ARG A 133 -14.70 1.54 -5.47
C ARG A 133 -16.13 1.27 -5.01
N ARG A 134 -16.33 0.30 -4.13
CA ARG A 134 -17.66 -0.01 -3.57
C ARG A 134 -18.23 1.12 -2.74
N THR A 135 -17.42 2.00 -2.19
CA THR A 135 -17.88 3.17 -1.44
C THR A 135 -18.31 4.34 -2.32
N GLY A 136 -18.11 4.26 -3.64
CA GLY A 136 -18.35 5.34 -4.59
C GLY A 136 -17.18 6.30 -4.78
N ALA A 137 -16.04 6.03 -4.14
CA ALA A 137 -14.80 6.78 -4.34
C ALA A 137 -14.04 6.28 -5.58
N GLU A 138 -13.13 7.11 -6.08
CA GLU A 138 -12.29 6.84 -7.23
C GLU A 138 -10.86 6.53 -6.79
N VAL A 139 -10.30 5.42 -7.26
CA VAL A 139 -8.87 5.13 -7.07
C VAL A 139 -8.09 5.80 -8.19
N VAL A 140 -7.29 6.81 -7.85
CA VAL A 140 -6.48 7.53 -8.85
C VAL A 140 -5.18 6.82 -9.17
N ALA A 141 -4.59 6.14 -8.19
CA ALA A 141 -3.36 5.35 -8.35
C ALA A 141 -3.17 4.41 -7.16
N ALA A 142 -2.28 3.44 -7.34
CA ALA A 142 -1.69 2.67 -6.27
C ALA A 142 -0.17 2.83 -6.32
N SER A 143 0.43 3.27 -5.22
CA SER A 143 1.86 3.52 -5.10
C SER A 143 2.48 2.58 -4.09
N PHE A 144 3.60 1.97 -4.48
CA PHE A 144 4.33 1.02 -3.66
C PHE A 144 5.80 1.43 -3.55
N LEU A 145 6.40 1.18 -2.40
CA LEU A 145 7.83 1.38 -2.24
C LEU A 145 8.61 0.47 -3.20
N MET A 146 8.20 -0.80 -3.28
CA MET A 146 8.83 -1.75 -4.19
C MET A 146 7.84 -2.72 -4.81
N GLU A 147 8.23 -3.30 -5.93
CA GLU A 147 7.51 -4.39 -6.56
C GLU A 147 8.42 -5.59 -6.78
N LEU A 148 7.87 -6.78 -6.49
CA LEU A 148 8.50 -8.06 -6.81
C LEU A 148 8.02 -8.47 -8.21
N SER A 149 8.74 -8.07 -9.24
CA SER A 149 8.29 -8.16 -10.64
C SER A 149 8.03 -9.60 -11.08
N PHE A 150 8.77 -10.56 -10.52
CA PHE A 150 8.61 -11.99 -10.83
C PHE A 150 7.26 -12.59 -10.41
N LEU A 151 6.50 -11.90 -9.56
CA LEU A 151 5.17 -12.32 -9.13
C LEU A 151 4.03 -11.72 -9.97
N SER A 152 4.35 -10.82 -10.90
CA SER A 152 3.38 -10.23 -11.84
C SER A 152 2.16 -9.58 -11.19
N GLY A 153 2.36 -8.93 -10.04
CA GLY A 153 1.25 -8.32 -9.28
C GLY A 153 0.47 -7.25 -10.04
N ARG A 154 1.13 -6.54 -10.96
CA ARG A 154 0.46 -5.53 -11.81
C ARG A 154 -0.67 -6.11 -12.66
N ASP A 155 -0.58 -7.38 -13.04
CA ASP A 155 -1.60 -8.02 -13.87
C ASP A 155 -2.95 -8.13 -13.17
N ARG A 156 -2.96 -8.01 -11.85
CA ARG A 156 -4.20 -7.99 -11.05
C ARG A 156 -4.82 -6.61 -10.90
N LEU A 157 -4.17 -5.58 -11.41
CA LEU A 157 -4.59 -4.19 -11.30
C LEU A 157 -4.78 -3.56 -12.70
N PRO A 158 -5.59 -4.17 -13.57
CA PRO A 158 -5.74 -3.69 -14.96
C PRO A 158 -6.40 -2.31 -14.97
N GLY A 159 -5.90 -1.44 -15.86
CA GLY A 159 -6.46 -0.10 -16.06
C GLY A 159 -6.17 0.91 -14.93
N LEU A 160 -5.40 0.51 -13.90
CA LEU A 160 -5.02 1.37 -12.80
C LEU A 160 -3.60 1.92 -13.03
N ASP A 161 -3.38 3.19 -12.64
CA ASP A 161 -2.04 3.75 -12.56
C ASP A 161 -1.30 3.11 -11.36
N VAL A 162 -0.39 2.21 -11.66
CA VAL A 162 0.42 1.50 -10.64
C VAL A 162 1.83 2.04 -10.68
N ARG A 163 2.27 2.59 -9.56
CA ARG A 163 3.59 3.21 -9.40
C ARG A 163 4.41 2.46 -8.39
N THR A 164 5.67 2.26 -8.71
CA THR A 164 6.64 1.64 -7.80
C THR A 164 7.94 2.42 -7.85
N LEU A 165 8.54 2.63 -6.69
CA LEU A 165 9.79 3.39 -6.61
C LEU A 165 11.00 2.51 -6.90
N LEU A 166 10.89 1.22 -6.61
CA LEU A 166 11.93 0.22 -6.84
C LEU A 166 11.32 -1.06 -7.42
N THR A 167 11.93 -1.59 -8.47
CA THR A 167 11.57 -2.90 -9.02
C THR A 167 12.68 -3.90 -8.71
N VAL A 168 12.29 -5.03 -8.15
CA VAL A 168 13.20 -6.11 -7.75
C VAL A 168 12.88 -7.38 -8.54
#